data_48a21fd3936f2076473cda04f5c1be58
#
_entry.id   48a21fd3936f2076473cda04f5c1be58
#
_cell.length_a   1.000
_cell.length_b   1.000
_cell.length_c   1.000
_cell.angle_alpha   90.00
_cell.angle_beta   90.00
_cell.angle_gamma   90.00
#
_symmetry.space_group_name_H-M   'P 1'
#
loop_
_entity.id
_entity.type
_entity.pdbx_description
1 polymer ?
#
loop_
_entity_poly.entity_id
_entity_poly.type
_entity_poly.pdbx_seq_one_letter_code
_entity_poly.pdbx_strand_id
1 'polypeptide(L)'
;VARGETEAGFVYRTDAVLVGGYLLINQTGNKAETLLGRLREALGGLHAWTTTAHRSPSELMTEWLHNGEADGMFELDDYVVLVGAGDMAPEVRIKRKDVTAEEVVQHVKCGKRVAELGLVWRESIAFVLTDKLTMKNIRYLDVLTEEAQGGDTAAEQAYASQVIMANTLTTMLDELAELLGGWQE
;
A
#
# COMPACT_ATOMS: atom_id res chain seq x y z
N VAL A 1 -1.14 18.07 -12.56
CA VAL A 1 -0.09 17.23 -13.20
C VAL A 1 1.16 18.07 -13.34
N ALA A 2 2.16 17.85 -12.49
CA ALA A 2 3.46 18.52 -12.62
C ALA A 2 4.29 17.82 -13.70
N ARG A 3 4.71 18.54 -14.74
CA ARG A 3 5.67 18.06 -15.74
C ARG A 3 7.06 18.50 -15.31
N GLY A 4 7.96 17.52 -15.12
CA GLY A 4 9.37 17.81 -14.89
C GLY A 4 10.16 17.47 -16.16
N GLU A 5 10.92 18.43 -16.68
CA GLU A 5 11.88 18.21 -17.74
C GLU A 5 13.25 17.85 -17.14
N THR A 6 13.87 16.82 -17.66
CA THR A 6 15.28 16.50 -17.37
C THR A 6 16.13 16.90 -18.58
N GLU A 7 17.44 17.11 -18.39
CA GLU A 7 18.39 17.55 -19.42
C GLU A 7 18.41 16.68 -20.69
N ALA A 8 17.79 15.51 -20.69
CA ALA A 8 17.68 14.61 -21.84
C ALA A 8 16.34 14.73 -22.60
N GLY A 9 15.48 15.70 -22.26
CA GLY A 9 14.17 15.87 -22.91
C GLY A 9 13.14 14.79 -22.57
N PHE A 10 13.42 13.93 -21.61
CA PHE A 10 12.46 12.94 -21.14
C PHE A 10 11.46 13.55 -20.14
N VAL A 11 10.18 13.39 -20.42
CA VAL A 11 9.10 13.79 -19.51
C VAL A 11 8.72 12.58 -18.66
N TYR A 12 8.92 12.67 -17.35
CA TYR A 12 8.42 11.68 -16.39
C TYR A 12 7.08 12.16 -15.83
N ARG A 13 6.08 11.29 -15.89
CA ARG A 13 4.79 11.54 -15.26
C ARG A 13 4.72 10.72 -13.97
N THR A 14 4.38 11.40 -12.88
CA THR A 14 4.06 10.78 -11.59
C THR A 14 2.74 11.34 -11.12
N ASP A 15 1.80 10.47 -10.78
CA ASP A 15 0.51 10.86 -10.26
C ASP A 15 0.60 10.94 -8.72
N ALA A 16 0.06 12.01 -8.15
CA ALA A 16 -0.04 12.22 -6.72
C ALA A 16 -1.36 12.88 -6.36
N VAL A 17 -1.93 12.49 -5.24
CA VAL A 17 -3.20 13.03 -4.72
C VAL A 17 -3.04 13.39 -3.26
N LEU A 18 -3.47 14.59 -2.87
CA LEU A 18 -3.56 15.03 -1.49
C LEU A 18 -5.01 14.87 -1.04
N VAL A 19 -5.27 14.00 -0.08
CA VAL A 19 -6.63 13.70 0.42
C VAL A 19 -6.57 13.20 1.86
N GLY A 20 -7.49 13.65 2.71
CA GLY A 20 -7.60 13.18 4.10
C GLY A 20 -6.34 13.34 4.96
N GLY A 21 -5.48 14.32 4.65
CA GLY A 21 -4.18 14.48 5.31
C GLY A 21 -3.06 13.60 4.73
N TYR A 22 -3.35 12.71 3.79
CA TYR A 22 -2.37 11.88 3.12
C TYR A 22 -1.96 12.47 1.78
N LEU A 23 -0.67 12.42 1.48
CA LEU A 23 -0.14 12.61 0.14
C LEU A 23 0.16 11.25 -0.48
N LEU A 24 -0.76 10.76 -1.30
CA LEU A 24 -0.64 9.48 -2.01
C LEU A 24 0.20 9.69 -3.26
N ILE A 25 1.30 8.95 -3.41
CA ILE A 25 2.21 9.06 -4.56
C ILE A 25 2.29 7.70 -5.25
N ASN A 26 1.99 7.67 -6.56
CA ASN A 26 2.10 6.46 -7.38
C ASN A 26 3.56 6.20 -7.81
N GLN A 27 4.48 6.22 -6.85
CA GLN A 27 5.90 5.89 -7.01
C GLN A 27 6.50 5.51 -5.65
N THR A 28 7.65 4.85 -5.67
CA THR A 28 8.38 4.46 -4.46
C THR A 28 9.85 4.92 -4.52
N GLY A 29 10.51 4.92 -3.37
CA GLY A 29 11.94 5.21 -3.26
C GLY A 29 12.33 6.58 -3.80
N ASN A 30 13.47 6.66 -4.49
CA ASN A 30 14.05 7.92 -4.98
C ASN A 30 13.13 8.75 -5.89
N LYS A 31 12.20 8.10 -6.62
CA LYS A 31 11.26 8.81 -7.48
C LYS A 31 10.20 9.55 -6.68
N ALA A 32 9.72 8.96 -5.59
CA ALA A 32 8.80 9.62 -4.67
C ALA A 32 9.49 10.79 -3.96
N GLU A 33 10.70 10.60 -3.46
CA GLU A 33 11.49 11.67 -2.83
C GLU A 33 11.79 12.83 -3.79
N THR A 34 12.10 12.53 -5.05
CA THR A 34 12.31 13.56 -6.08
C THR A 34 11.04 14.38 -6.29
N LEU A 35 9.87 13.74 -6.33
CA LEU A 35 8.59 14.44 -6.44
C LEU A 35 8.33 15.31 -5.21
N LEU A 36 8.55 14.78 -4.01
CA LEU A 36 8.39 15.52 -2.75
C LEU A 36 9.29 16.75 -2.71
N GLY A 37 10.55 16.63 -3.13
CA GLY A 37 11.48 17.75 -3.23
C GLY A 37 10.95 18.86 -4.14
N ARG A 38 10.49 18.50 -5.34
CA ARG A 38 9.92 19.45 -6.30
C ARG A 38 8.61 20.09 -5.80
N LEU A 39 7.77 19.34 -5.11
CA LEU A 39 6.55 19.88 -4.51
C LEU A 39 6.87 20.89 -3.39
N ARG A 40 7.88 20.61 -2.56
CA ARG A 40 8.35 21.54 -1.53
C ARG A 40 8.86 22.84 -2.13
N GLU A 41 9.65 22.79 -3.20
CA GLU A 41 10.12 23.97 -3.92
C GLU A 41 8.98 24.77 -4.54
N ALA A 42 8.05 24.08 -5.24
CA ALA A 42 6.95 24.73 -5.96
C ALA A 42 5.93 25.40 -5.03
N LEU A 43 5.70 24.82 -3.86
CA LEU A 43 4.70 25.30 -2.89
C LEU A 43 5.30 26.24 -1.81
N GLY A 44 6.61 26.48 -1.85
CA GLY A 44 7.29 27.30 -0.83
C GLY A 44 7.34 26.65 0.56
N GLY A 45 7.04 25.37 0.64
CA GLY A 45 7.06 24.53 1.85
C GLY A 45 5.90 23.53 1.85
N LEU A 46 6.22 22.28 2.00
CA LEU A 46 5.26 21.18 2.16
C LEU A 46 5.72 20.34 3.35
N HIS A 47 4.94 20.35 4.43
CA HIS A 47 5.18 19.52 5.60
C HIS A 47 4.63 18.11 5.32
N ALA A 48 5.40 17.30 4.62
CA ALA A 48 5.11 15.91 4.35
C ALA A 48 6.36 15.07 4.59
N TRP A 49 6.19 13.97 5.30
CA TRP A 49 7.24 13.01 5.64
C TRP A 49 6.75 11.59 5.40
N THR A 50 7.69 10.67 5.29
CA THR A 50 7.38 9.26 5.13
C THR A 50 6.74 8.73 6.40
N THR A 51 5.60 8.07 6.25
CA THR A 51 4.85 7.50 7.35
C THR A 51 5.63 6.35 8.00
N THR A 52 5.72 6.37 9.32
CA THR A 52 6.18 5.27 10.18
C THR A 52 5.08 4.93 11.18
N ALA A 53 5.05 3.71 11.67
CA ALA A 53 4.03 3.24 12.60
C ALA A 53 4.65 2.79 13.93
N HIS A 54 3.87 2.83 15.01
CA HIS A 54 4.33 2.38 16.34
C HIS A 54 4.58 0.88 16.39
N ARG A 55 3.80 0.09 15.67
CA ARG A 55 3.97 -1.35 15.54
C ARG A 55 4.63 -1.69 14.20
N SER A 56 5.54 -2.63 14.18
CA SER A 56 6.18 -3.10 12.95
C SER A 56 5.16 -3.77 12.02
N PRO A 57 5.06 -3.33 10.74
CA PRO A 57 4.19 -4.02 9.77
C PRO A 57 4.54 -5.49 9.58
N SER A 58 5.84 -5.83 9.63
CA SER A 58 6.30 -7.22 9.56
C SER A 58 5.80 -8.06 10.74
N GLU A 59 5.75 -7.49 11.95
CA GLU A 59 5.20 -8.19 13.12
C GLU A 59 3.71 -8.43 12.99
N LEU A 60 2.95 -7.40 12.61
CA LEU A 60 1.51 -7.51 12.38
C LEU A 60 1.18 -8.56 11.31
N MET A 61 1.82 -8.47 10.14
CA MET A 61 1.62 -9.43 9.06
C MET A 61 2.03 -10.86 9.43
N THR A 62 3.07 -11.00 10.24
CA THR A 62 3.54 -12.33 10.70
C THR A 62 2.54 -12.95 11.67
N GLU A 63 1.95 -12.15 12.55
CA GLU A 63 0.89 -12.59 13.45
C GLU A 63 -0.37 -13.02 12.69
N TRP A 64 -0.83 -12.21 11.72
CA TRP A 64 -1.96 -12.56 10.87
C TRP A 64 -1.76 -13.89 10.14
N LEU A 65 -0.59 -14.05 9.53
CA LEU A 65 -0.27 -15.30 8.85
C LEU A 65 -0.19 -16.50 9.81
N HIS A 66 0.34 -16.28 11.02
CA HIS A 66 0.41 -17.32 12.06
C HIS A 66 -0.99 -17.75 12.54
N ASN A 67 -1.89 -16.79 12.70
CA ASN A 67 -3.26 -17.01 13.13
C ASN A 67 -4.17 -17.54 12.00
N GLY A 68 -3.76 -17.36 10.74
CA GLY A 68 -4.53 -17.72 9.55
C GLY A 68 -5.65 -16.75 9.20
N GLU A 69 -5.68 -15.59 9.86
CA GLU A 69 -6.67 -14.53 9.65
C GLU A 69 -6.05 -13.15 9.91
N ALA A 70 -6.54 -12.13 9.23
CA ALA A 70 -6.19 -10.73 9.47
C ALA A 70 -7.24 -10.07 10.38
N ASP A 71 -6.84 -9.00 11.04
CA ASP A 71 -7.71 -8.24 11.92
C ASP A 71 -8.55 -7.19 11.16
N GLY A 72 -9.62 -6.74 11.78
CA GLY A 72 -10.48 -5.67 11.27
C GLY A 72 -11.23 -6.09 10.01
N MET A 73 -11.14 -5.26 8.97
CA MET A 73 -11.79 -5.49 7.68
C MET A 73 -10.81 -5.99 6.61
N PHE A 74 -9.68 -6.54 7.04
CA PHE A 74 -8.67 -7.10 6.15
C PHE A 74 -8.82 -8.62 6.07
N GLU A 75 -8.53 -9.16 4.90
CA GLU A 75 -8.50 -10.59 4.60
C GLU A 75 -7.16 -10.96 3.95
N LEU A 76 -6.68 -12.18 4.20
CA LEU A 76 -5.46 -12.67 3.59
C LEU A 76 -5.72 -13.05 2.11
N ASP A 77 -4.88 -12.57 1.20
CA ASP A 77 -4.88 -12.94 -0.22
C ASP A 77 -3.83 -14.03 -0.51
N ASP A 78 -3.69 -14.42 -1.75
CA ASP A 78 -2.89 -15.55 -2.24
C ASP A 78 -1.39 -15.27 -2.44
N TYR A 79 -0.84 -14.27 -1.72
CA TYR A 79 0.54 -13.82 -1.89
C TYR A 79 1.25 -13.58 -0.56
N VAL A 80 2.43 -14.17 -0.38
CA VAL A 80 3.30 -13.87 0.74
C VAL A 80 4.79 -14.00 0.39
N VAL A 81 5.61 -13.12 0.95
CA VAL A 81 7.06 -13.22 0.98
C VAL A 81 7.54 -13.34 2.41
N LEU A 82 8.27 -14.41 2.69
CA LEU A 82 8.83 -14.73 4.00
C LEU A 82 10.35 -14.64 3.95
N VAL A 83 10.94 -13.98 4.92
CA VAL A 83 12.39 -13.83 5.06
C VAL A 83 12.87 -14.44 6.38
N GLY A 84 14.03 -15.05 6.35
CA GLY A 84 14.68 -15.55 7.58
C GLY A 84 15.38 -14.43 8.35
N ALA A 85 16.04 -14.78 9.45
CA ALA A 85 16.85 -13.85 10.21
C ALA A 85 18.25 -13.69 9.58
N GLY A 86 18.72 -12.43 9.45
CA GLY A 86 20.04 -12.07 8.95
C GLY A 86 20.07 -11.64 7.48
N ASP A 87 21.13 -10.92 7.11
CA ASP A 87 21.27 -10.26 5.80
C ASP A 87 21.32 -11.21 4.58
N MET A 88 21.71 -12.47 4.80
CA MET A 88 21.81 -13.54 3.78
C MET A 88 20.71 -14.59 3.93
N ALA A 89 19.64 -14.27 4.65
CA ALA A 89 18.60 -15.24 4.95
C ALA A 89 17.79 -15.63 3.70
N PRO A 90 17.42 -16.91 3.53
CA PRO A 90 16.68 -17.37 2.38
C PRO A 90 15.26 -16.77 2.36
N GLU A 91 14.91 -16.16 1.24
CA GLU A 91 13.56 -15.70 0.93
C GLU A 91 12.71 -16.86 0.42
N VAL A 92 11.46 -16.93 0.87
CA VAL A 92 10.43 -17.83 0.33
C VAL A 92 9.29 -16.99 -0.19
N ARG A 93 8.97 -17.15 -1.48
CA ARG A 93 7.89 -16.42 -2.14
C ARG A 93 6.81 -17.37 -2.58
N ILE A 94 5.60 -17.16 -2.09
CA ILE A 94 4.43 -17.99 -2.40
C ILE A 94 3.42 -17.12 -3.13
N LYS A 95 2.86 -17.63 -4.22
CA LYS A 95 1.88 -16.95 -5.06
C LYS A 95 0.80 -17.91 -5.50
N ARG A 96 -0.44 -17.41 -5.58
CA ARG A 96 -1.60 -18.17 -6.08
C ARG A 96 -1.81 -19.47 -5.31
N LYS A 97 -1.57 -19.43 -4.00
CA LYS A 97 -1.81 -20.51 -3.06
C LYS A 97 -2.46 -19.96 -1.82
N ASP A 98 -3.19 -20.81 -1.14
CA ASP A 98 -3.70 -20.50 0.19
C ASP A 98 -2.52 -20.25 1.13
N VAL A 99 -2.37 -18.99 1.57
CA VAL A 99 -1.30 -18.59 2.48
C VAL A 99 -1.50 -19.12 3.89
N THR A 100 -2.71 -19.55 4.23
CA THR A 100 -3.04 -20.15 5.54
C THR A 100 -2.72 -21.64 5.59
N ALA A 101 -2.30 -22.26 4.47
CA ALA A 101 -1.91 -23.66 4.42
C ALA A 101 -0.78 -23.95 5.42
N GLU A 102 -0.85 -25.12 6.06
CA GLU A 102 0.10 -25.49 7.12
C GLU A 102 1.56 -25.41 6.67
N GLU A 103 1.86 -25.75 5.41
CA GLU A 103 3.21 -25.64 4.85
C GLU A 103 3.75 -24.19 4.87
N VAL A 104 2.88 -23.20 4.70
CA VAL A 104 3.24 -21.77 4.75
C VAL A 104 3.43 -21.32 6.19
N VAL A 105 2.49 -21.66 7.06
CA VAL A 105 2.54 -21.34 8.50
C VAL A 105 3.77 -21.96 9.17
N GLN A 106 4.22 -23.14 8.72
CA GLN A 106 5.44 -23.77 9.21
C GLN A 106 6.69 -22.90 9.02
N HIS A 107 6.77 -22.11 7.95
CA HIS A 107 7.88 -21.17 7.78
C HIS A 107 7.92 -20.10 8.89
N VAL A 108 6.76 -19.59 9.30
CA VAL A 108 6.65 -18.65 10.43
C VAL A 108 7.03 -19.34 11.74
N LYS A 109 6.54 -20.55 11.99
CA LYS A 109 6.90 -21.36 13.16
C LYS A 109 8.39 -21.65 13.24
N CYS A 110 9.07 -21.72 12.08
CA CYS A 110 10.52 -21.88 11.99
C CYS A 110 11.30 -20.54 12.10
N GLY A 111 10.63 -19.45 12.48
CA GLY A 111 11.26 -18.15 12.75
C GLY A 111 11.41 -17.23 11.54
N LYS A 112 10.79 -17.54 10.42
CA LYS A 112 10.69 -16.58 9.30
C LYS A 112 9.67 -15.50 9.63
N ARG A 113 9.90 -14.28 9.10
CA ARG A 113 9.01 -13.14 9.21
C ARG A 113 8.43 -12.80 7.85
N VAL A 114 7.24 -12.20 7.87
CA VAL A 114 6.59 -11.72 6.65
C VAL A 114 7.21 -10.38 6.24
N ALA A 115 7.71 -10.32 5.02
CA ALA A 115 8.21 -9.10 4.39
C ALA A 115 7.20 -8.47 3.44
N GLU A 116 6.37 -9.30 2.78
CA GLU A 116 5.27 -8.85 1.92
C GLU A 116 4.06 -9.77 2.12
N LEU A 117 2.85 -9.21 2.20
CA LEU A 117 1.61 -9.95 2.36
C LEU A 117 0.53 -9.38 1.43
N GLY A 118 -0.11 -10.25 0.66
CA GLY A 118 -1.30 -9.93 -0.09
C GLY A 118 -2.50 -9.80 0.84
N LEU A 119 -3.25 -8.73 0.67
CA LEU A 119 -4.41 -8.39 1.48
C LEU A 119 -5.57 -7.93 0.60
N VAL A 120 -6.78 -8.23 1.04
CA VAL A 120 -8.01 -7.64 0.53
C VAL A 120 -8.66 -6.87 1.66
N TRP A 121 -9.12 -5.65 1.40
CA TRP A 121 -9.84 -4.84 2.36
C TRP A 121 -11.28 -4.62 1.88
N ARG A 122 -12.26 -5.01 2.73
CA ARG A 122 -13.71 -4.87 2.50
C ARG A 122 -14.18 -5.31 1.10
N GLU A 123 -13.58 -6.35 0.54
CA GLU A 123 -13.84 -6.81 -0.84
C GLU A 123 -13.72 -5.69 -1.90
N SER A 124 -13.13 -4.55 -1.55
CA SER A 124 -13.06 -3.35 -2.38
C SER A 124 -11.67 -3.05 -2.92
N ILE A 125 -10.63 -3.30 -2.15
CA ILE A 125 -9.24 -3.04 -2.53
C ILE A 125 -8.38 -4.26 -2.24
N ALA A 126 -7.71 -4.80 -3.27
CA ALA A 126 -6.66 -5.80 -3.12
C ALA A 126 -5.29 -5.14 -3.32
N PHE A 127 -4.31 -5.47 -2.47
CA PHE A 127 -2.97 -4.90 -2.51
C PHE A 127 -1.96 -5.80 -1.82
N VAL A 128 -0.69 -5.49 -1.98
CA VAL A 128 0.40 -6.13 -1.22
C VAL A 128 1.01 -5.11 -0.27
N LEU A 129 0.92 -5.38 1.03
CA LEU A 129 1.61 -4.60 2.07
C LEU A 129 3.03 -5.10 2.23
N THR A 130 3.99 -4.19 2.40
CA THR A 130 5.39 -4.52 2.69
C THR A 130 5.77 -4.16 4.12
N ASP A 131 6.86 -4.74 4.61
CA ASP A 131 7.47 -4.44 5.90
C ASP A 131 7.92 -2.96 6.06
N LYS A 132 8.02 -2.24 4.93
CA LYS A 132 8.34 -0.79 4.86
C LYS A 132 7.13 0.10 4.65
N LEU A 133 5.91 -0.35 4.95
CA LEU A 133 4.66 0.39 4.74
C LEU A 133 4.45 0.86 3.29
N THR A 134 5.01 0.15 2.32
CA THR A 134 4.73 0.41 0.92
C THR A 134 3.60 -0.51 0.45
N MET A 135 2.62 0.04 -0.23
CA MET A 135 1.57 -0.72 -0.88
C MET A 135 1.92 -0.95 -2.34
N LYS A 136 1.89 -2.20 -2.77
CA LYS A 136 2.18 -2.62 -4.15
C LYS A 136 0.94 -3.25 -4.77
N ASN A 137 0.86 -3.21 -6.10
CA ASN A 137 -0.18 -3.92 -6.89
C ASN A 137 -1.60 -3.59 -6.44
N ILE A 138 -1.87 -2.32 -6.10
CA ILE A 138 -3.20 -1.89 -5.69
C ILE A 138 -4.19 -2.12 -6.84
N ARG A 139 -5.26 -2.84 -6.55
CA ARG A 139 -6.36 -3.12 -7.49
C ARG A 139 -7.68 -2.77 -6.80
N TYR A 140 -8.47 -1.95 -7.44
CA TYR A 140 -9.85 -1.70 -7.04
C TYR A 140 -10.72 -2.81 -7.61
N LEU A 141 -11.46 -3.48 -6.75
CA LEU A 141 -12.32 -4.61 -7.10
C LEU A 141 -13.68 -4.14 -7.63
N ASP A 142 -14.44 -5.05 -8.22
CA ASP A 142 -15.66 -4.74 -8.97
C ASP A 142 -16.70 -3.97 -8.15
N VAL A 143 -16.87 -4.28 -6.89
CA VAL A 143 -17.79 -3.56 -5.98
C VAL A 143 -17.52 -2.05 -5.98
N LEU A 144 -16.27 -1.64 -5.86
CA LEU A 144 -15.91 -0.23 -5.85
C LEU A 144 -15.94 0.39 -7.24
N THR A 145 -15.57 -0.37 -8.28
CA THR A 145 -15.56 0.12 -9.65
C THR A 145 -16.99 0.33 -10.20
N GLU A 146 -17.96 -0.45 -9.76
CA GLU A 146 -19.37 -0.25 -10.07
C GLU A 146 -19.94 1.02 -9.41
N GLU A 147 -19.60 1.27 -8.14
CA GLU A 147 -19.98 2.50 -7.42
C GLU A 147 -19.40 3.76 -8.07
N ALA A 148 -18.21 3.64 -8.67
CA ALA A 148 -17.49 4.75 -9.28
C ALA A 148 -18.01 5.17 -10.67
N GLN A 149 -19.01 4.51 -11.24
CA GLN A 149 -19.57 4.79 -12.58
C GLN A 149 -20.60 5.94 -12.60
N GLY A 150 -20.52 6.90 -11.67
CA GLY A 150 -21.40 8.07 -11.63
C GLY A 150 -20.94 9.22 -12.51
N GLY A 151 -21.86 9.84 -13.27
CA GLY A 151 -21.60 11.03 -14.08
C GLY A 151 -22.16 10.91 -15.51
N ASP A 152 -22.56 12.05 -16.10
CA ASP A 152 -23.17 12.10 -17.42
C ASP A 152 -22.11 12.17 -18.55
N THR A 153 -20.90 12.59 -18.23
CA THR A 153 -19.78 12.69 -19.17
C THR A 153 -18.58 11.84 -18.74
N ALA A 154 -17.74 11.45 -19.70
CA ALA A 154 -16.52 10.68 -19.42
C ALA A 154 -15.56 11.41 -18.46
N ALA A 155 -15.54 12.74 -18.48
CA ALA A 155 -14.73 13.55 -17.57
C ALA A 155 -15.27 13.53 -16.15
N GLU A 156 -16.58 13.63 -15.98
CA GLU A 156 -17.27 13.53 -14.67
C GLU A 156 -17.13 12.14 -14.08
N GLN A 157 -17.29 11.10 -14.89
CA GLN A 157 -17.06 9.71 -14.48
C GLN A 157 -15.64 9.49 -14.00
N ALA A 158 -14.64 9.98 -14.75
CA ALA A 158 -13.23 9.85 -14.36
C ALA A 158 -12.94 10.61 -13.07
N TYR A 159 -13.50 11.80 -12.87
CA TYR A 159 -13.33 12.57 -11.65
C TYR A 159 -14.01 11.88 -10.45
N ALA A 160 -15.25 11.45 -10.60
CA ALA A 160 -15.99 10.74 -9.55
C ALA A 160 -15.24 9.46 -9.13
N SER A 161 -14.77 8.67 -10.09
CA SER A 161 -13.96 7.48 -9.82
C SER A 161 -12.71 7.79 -9.03
N GLN A 162 -11.97 8.84 -9.40
CA GLN A 162 -10.74 9.23 -8.68
C GLN A 162 -11.03 9.66 -7.24
N VAL A 163 -12.11 10.40 -7.01
CA VAL A 163 -12.50 10.87 -5.67
C VAL A 163 -12.93 9.68 -4.80
N ILE A 164 -13.76 8.79 -5.31
CA ILE A 164 -14.22 7.60 -4.59
C ILE A 164 -13.01 6.71 -4.24
N MET A 165 -12.17 6.39 -5.21
CA MET A 165 -11.00 5.56 -5.03
C MET A 165 -10.01 6.16 -4.01
N ALA A 166 -9.77 7.48 -4.06
CA ALA A 166 -8.89 8.15 -3.12
C ALA A 166 -9.46 8.14 -1.69
N ASN A 167 -10.75 8.44 -1.52
CA ASN A 167 -11.41 8.43 -0.21
C ASN A 167 -11.45 7.01 0.38
N THR A 168 -11.73 6.00 -0.43
CA THR A 168 -11.74 4.60 0.00
C THR A 168 -10.34 4.16 0.46
N LEU A 169 -9.31 4.56 -0.28
CA LEU A 169 -7.92 4.26 0.08
C LEU A 169 -7.52 4.93 1.41
N THR A 170 -7.94 6.18 1.65
CA THR A 170 -7.64 6.86 2.93
C THR A 170 -8.35 6.21 4.10
N THR A 171 -9.61 5.79 3.94
CA THR A 171 -10.34 5.04 4.98
C THR A 171 -9.62 3.73 5.32
N MET A 172 -9.14 2.99 4.32
CA MET A 172 -8.34 1.79 4.51
C MET A 172 -7.03 2.09 5.27
N LEU A 173 -6.37 3.22 4.95
CA LEU A 173 -5.14 3.65 5.62
C LEU A 173 -5.37 4.00 7.08
N ASP A 174 -6.49 4.66 7.41
CA ASP A 174 -6.86 4.98 8.78
C ASP A 174 -7.09 3.71 9.61
N GLU A 175 -7.81 2.72 9.08
CA GLU A 175 -8.00 1.42 9.74
C GLU A 175 -6.66 0.66 9.89
N LEU A 176 -5.81 0.69 8.87
CA LEU A 176 -4.47 0.08 8.98
C LEU A 176 -3.61 0.78 10.03
N ALA A 177 -3.71 2.11 10.12
CA ALA A 177 -3.02 2.89 11.15
C ALA A 177 -3.43 2.46 12.55
N GLU A 178 -4.72 2.27 12.81
CA GLU A 178 -5.22 1.81 14.11
C GLU A 178 -4.61 0.45 14.49
N LEU A 179 -4.56 -0.52 13.55
CA LEU A 179 -3.97 -1.84 13.77
C LEU A 179 -2.45 -1.80 14.00
N LEU A 180 -1.79 -0.79 13.47
CA LEU A 180 -0.36 -0.51 13.65
C LEU A 180 -0.07 0.37 14.88
N GLY A 181 -1.07 0.70 15.69
CA GLY A 181 -0.91 1.52 16.89
C GLY A 181 -0.79 3.02 16.63
N GLY A 182 -1.16 3.46 15.45
CA GLY A 182 -1.07 4.85 14.97
C GLY A 182 0.21 5.15 14.20
N TRP A 183 0.19 6.28 13.50
CA TRP A 183 1.38 6.81 12.84
C TRP A 183 2.28 7.51 13.85
N GLN A 184 3.59 7.36 13.68
CA GLN A 184 4.59 8.15 14.42
C GLN A 184 4.76 9.51 13.74
N GLU A 185 4.77 10.56 14.56
CA GLU A 185 5.09 11.93 14.14
C GLU A 185 6.61 12.18 14.02
#